data_1ea736518be7263e39ab9fd978f7046a
#
_entry.id   1ea736518be7263e39ab9fd978f7046a
#
_cell.length_a   1.000
_cell.length_b   1.000
_cell.length_c   1.000
_cell.angle_alpha   90.00
_cell.angle_beta   90.00
_cell.angle_gamma   90.00
#
_symmetry.space_group_name_H-M   'P 1'
#
loop_
_entity.id
_entity.type
_entity.pdbx_description
1 polymer ?
#
loop_
_entity_poly.entity_id
_entity_poly.type
_entity_poly.pdbx_seq_one_letter_code
_entity_poly.pdbx_strand_id
1 'polypeptide(L)'
;DDAAKIIKQILSAVSYCHQRNIVHRDLKPENILMNKDIKDPKITIIDFGTSSSFRKDERMSQKFGTPYYIAPEVLQNNYDEKCDIWSIGVIMYILLCGYPPFNGATEEEIIARVTEGTYCIDDEDWEDISDSAKDLIQ
;
A
#
# COMPACT_ATOMS: atom_id res chain seq x y z
N ASP A 1 -0.81 10.24 15.21
CA ASP A 1 -1.26 9.10 16.03
C ASP A 1 -2.34 8.26 15.37
N ASP A 2 -3.31 8.86 14.64
CA ASP A 2 -4.40 8.09 14.02
C ASP A 2 -3.94 7.30 12.80
N ALA A 3 -3.07 7.85 11.98
CA ALA A 3 -2.43 7.12 10.87
C ALA A 3 -1.70 5.86 11.37
N ALA A 4 -0.95 5.97 12.49
CA ALA A 4 -0.24 4.83 13.07
C ALA A 4 -1.20 3.71 13.52
N LYS A 5 -2.35 4.07 14.13
CA LYS A 5 -3.37 3.08 14.54
C LYS A 5 -3.98 2.35 13.33
N ILE A 6 -4.25 3.08 12.26
CA ILE A 6 -4.80 2.53 11.02
C ILE A 6 -3.78 1.61 10.35
N ILE A 7 -2.56 2.08 10.11
CA ILE A 7 -1.50 1.30 9.47
C ILE A 7 -1.17 0.04 10.26
N LYS A 8 -1.10 0.12 11.60
CA LYS A 8 -0.90 -1.06 12.45
C LYS A 8 -1.96 -2.13 12.23
N GLN A 9 -3.22 -1.75 12.10
CA GLN A 9 -4.31 -2.70 11.86
C GLN A 9 -4.24 -3.29 10.45
N ILE A 10 -3.92 -2.47 9.42
CA ILE A 10 -3.74 -2.96 8.05
C ILE A 10 -2.59 -3.97 8.00
N LEU A 11 -1.43 -3.63 8.55
CA LEU A 11 -0.27 -4.53 8.61
C LEU A 11 -0.60 -5.84 9.36
N SER A 12 -1.35 -5.77 10.47
CA SER A 12 -1.77 -6.96 11.22
C SER A 12 -2.68 -7.86 10.38
N ALA A 13 -3.65 -7.29 9.67
CA ALA A 13 -4.57 -8.04 8.82
C ALA A 13 -3.84 -8.68 7.63
N VAL A 14 -2.94 -7.94 6.97
CA VAL A 14 -2.15 -8.45 5.84
C VAL A 14 -1.17 -9.51 6.30
N SER A 15 -0.50 -9.32 7.44
CA SER A 15 0.36 -10.35 8.04
C SER A 15 -0.41 -11.64 8.32
N TYR A 16 -1.64 -11.55 8.82
CA TYR A 16 -2.50 -12.73 9.02
C TYR A 16 -2.78 -13.47 7.70
N CYS A 17 -3.06 -12.73 6.62
CA CYS A 17 -3.26 -13.32 5.28
C CYS A 17 -1.98 -13.97 4.76
N HIS A 18 -0.84 -13.28 4.83
CA HIS A 18 0.45 -13.77 4.35
C HIS A 18 0.92 -15.02 5.09
N GLN A 19 0.68 -15.12 6.42
CA GLN A 19 0.95 -16.33 7.21
C GLN A 19 0.12 -17.54 6.77
N ARG A 20 -0.98 -17.30 6.03
CA ARG A 20 -1.85 -18.33 5.43
C ARG A 20 -1.62 -18.49 3.93
N ASN A 21 -0.52 -17.92 3.44
CA ASN A 21 -0.14 -17.92 2.04
C ASN A 21 -1.21 -17.29 1.12
N ILE A 22 -1.88 -16.24 1.60
CA ILE A 22 -2.85 -15.44 0.83
C ILE A 22 -2.27 -14.04 0.62
N VAL A 23 -2.20 -13.60 -0.63
CA VAL A 23 -1.84 -12.25 -1.05
C VAL A 23 -3.09 -11.54 -1.59
N HIS A 24 -3.27 -10.26 -1.24
CA HIS A 24 -4.47 -9.49 -1.61
C HIS A 24 -4.39 -8.93 -3.04
N ARG A 25 -3.29 -8.28 -3.39
CA ARG A 25 -2.92 -7.75 -4.73
C ARG A 25 -3.68 -6.50 -5.20
N ASP A 26 -4.65 -5.99 -4.45
CA ASP A 26 -5.35 -4.73 -4.75
C ASP A 26 -5.69 -3.97 -3.46
N LEU A 27 -4.68 -3.77 -2.60
CA LEU A 27 -4.85 -2.95 -1.40
C LEU A 27 -4.90 -1.48 -1.79
N LYS A 28 -5.96 -0.80 -1.37
CA LYS A 28 -6.23 0.62 -1.58
C LYS A 28 -7.27 1.12 -0.58
N PRO A 29 -7.40 2.42 -0.34
CA PRO A 29 -8.37 2.97 0.62
C PRO A 29 -9.80 2.49 0.39
N GLU A 30 -10.23 2.32 -0.87
CA GLU A 30 -11.57 1.87 -1.22
C GLU A 30 -11.86 0.43 -0.74
N ASN A 31 -10.81 -0.38 -0.55
CA ASN A 31 -10.90 -1.75 -0.05
C ASN A 31 -10.64 -1.85 1.46
N ILE A 32 -10.60 -0.72 2.17
CA ILE A 32 -10.40 -0.64 3.62
C ILE A 32 -11.60 0.11 4.22
N LEU A 33 -12.53 -0.65 4.77
CA LEU A 33 -13.65 -0.05 5.49
C LEU A 33 -13.21 0.37 6.89
N MET A 34 -13.67 1.54 7.31
CA MET A 34 -13.43 2.06 8.66
C MET A 34 -14.76 2.33 9.35
N ASN A 35 -14.86 2.00 10.64
CA ASN A 35 -16.02 2.36 11.45
C ASN A 35 -16.09 3.90 11.62
N LYS A 36 -17.26 4.39 12.10
CA LYS A 36 -17.49 5.84 12.29
C LYS A 36 -16.84 6.40 13.57
N ASP A 37 -16.26 5.57 14.42
CA ASP A 37 -15.61 6.02 15.64
C ASP A 37 -14.17 6.45 15.36
N ILE A 38 -13.96 7.75 15.25
CA ILE A 38 -12.64 8.34 14.97
C ILE A 38 -11.66 8.13 16.15
N LYS A 39 -12.19 8.00 17.40
CA LYS A 39 -11.33 7.82 18.59
C LYS A 39 -10.81 6.40 18.72
N ASP A 40 -11.58 5.41 18.27
CA ASP A 40 -11.19 4.00 18.22
C ASP A 40 -11.46 3.46 16.80
N PRO A 41 -10.63 3.84 15.80
CA PRO A 41 -10.81 3.40 14.43
C PRO A 41 -10.61 1.89 14.33
N LYS A 42 -11.59 1.19 13.80
CA LYS A 42 -11.51 -0.23 13.46
C LYS A 42 -11.62 -0.38 11.97
N ILE A 43 -10.66 -1.06 11.37
CA ILE A 43 -10.61 -1.30 9.93
C ILE A 43 -11.01 -2.75 9.59
N THR A 44 -11.56 -2.90 8.40
CA THR A 44 -11.82 -4.21 7.78
C THR A 44 -11.35 -4.16 6.34
N ILE A 45 -10.46 -5.06 5.95
CA ILE A 45 -10.05 -5.24 4.56
C ILE A 45 -11.12 -6.04 3.84
N ILE A 46 -11.52 -5.57 2.67
CA ILE A 46 -12.56 -6.17 1.82
C ILE A 46 -12.03 -6.40 0.40
N ASP A 47 -12.84 -7.05 -0.44
CA ASP A 47 -12.58 -7.30 -1.86
C ASP A 47 -11.34 -8.17 -2.12
N PHE A 48 -11.47 -9.44 -1.80
CA PHE A 48 -10.47 -10.47 -2.11
C PHE A 48 -10.62 -11.06 -3.53
N GLY A 49 -11.31 -10.35 -4.44
CA GLY A 49 -11.57 -10.81 -5.82
C GLY A 49 -10.30 -11.00 -6.65
N THR A 50 -9.25 -10.24 -6.34
CA THR A 50 -7.92 -10.37 -6.97
C THR A 50 -6.93 -11.20 -6.15
N SER A 51 -7.31 -11.65 -4.96
CA SER A 51 -6.41 -12.40 -4.08
C SER A 51 -6.02 -13.75 -4.67
N SER A 52 -4.88 -14.26 -4.25
CA SER A 52 -4.40 -15.58 -4.63
C SER A 52 -3.67 -16.26 -3.49
N SER A 53 -3.65 -17.58 -3.51
CA SER A 53 -2.68 -18.34 -2.73
C SER A 53 -1.31 -18.26 -3.41
N PHE A 54 -0.24 -18.16 -2.62
CA PHE A 54 1.14 -18.15 -3.11
C PHE A 54 1.98 -19.22 -2.42
N ARG A 55 3.10 -19.57 -3.03
CA ARG A 55 4.13 -20.42 -2.43
C ARG A 55 5.40 -19.58 -2.25
N LYS A 56 6.12 -19.79 -1.16
CA LYS A 56 7.29 -18.96 -0.79
C LYS A 56 8.40 -18.90 -1.84
N ASP A 57 8.51 -19.94 -2.67
CA ASP A 57 9.57 -20.06 -3.68
C ASP A 57 9.05 -19.86 -5.11
N GLU A 58 7.78 -19.46 -5.27
CA GLU A 58 7.16 -19.21 -6.59
C GLU A 58 6.85 -17.74 -6.76
N ARG A 59 7.17 -17.20 -7.94
CA ARG A 59 6.81 -15.83 -8.32
C ARG A 59 5.48 -15.81 -9.03
N MET A 60 4.70 -14.78 -8.74
CA MET A 60 3.45 -14.48 -9.43
C MET A 60 3.73 -13.64 -10.67
N SER A 61 2.93 -13.82 -11.72
CA SER A 61 3.11 -13.15 -13.02
C SER A 61 1.87 -12.43 -13.52
N GLN A 62 0.71 -12.62 -12.88
CA GLN A 62 -0.52 -11.95 -13.29
C GLN A 62 -0.54 -10.52 -12.79
N LYS A 63 -0.77 -9.55 -13.68
CA LYS A 63 -0.83 -8.14 -13.35
C LYS A 63 -2.22 -7.79 -12.81
N PHE A 64 -2.27 -7.40 -11.54
CA PHE A 64 -3.46 -6.88 -10.86
C PHE A 64 -3.09 -5.63 -10.06
N GLY A 65 -4.08 -4.81 -9.75
CA GLY A 65 -3.92 -3.66 -8.90
C GLY A 65 -4.39 -2.36 -9.56
N THR A 66 -4.41 -1.32 -8.77
CA THR A 66 -4.79 0.03 -9.17
C THR A 66 -3.52 0.88 -9.32
N PRO A 67 -3.34 1.65 -10.41
CA PRO A 67 -2.06 2.28 -10.79
C PRO A 67 -1.30 3.00 -9.67
N TYR A 68 -2.01 3.75 -8.82
CA TYR A 68 -1.38 4.48 -7.70
C TYR A 68 -0.73 3.59 -6.65
N TYR A 69 -1.25 2.36 -6.47
CA TYR A 69 -0.91 1.45 -5.37
C TYR A 69 -0.14 0.21 -5.83
N ILE A 70 0.03 0.04 -7.16
CA ILE A 70 0.68 -1.15 -7.74
C ILE A 70 2.19 -1.10 -7.50
N ALA A 71 2.76 -2.22 -7.07
CA ALA A 71 4.20 -2.32 -6.89
C ALA A 71 4.95 -2.43 -8.24
N PRO A 72 6.16 -1.86 -8.37
CA PRO A 72 6.93 -1.89 -9.62
C PRO A 72 7.24 -3.32 -10.08
N GLU A 73 7.47 -4.27 -9.18
CA GLU A 73 7.70 -5.68 -9.53
C GLU A 73 6.44 -6.38 -10.08
N VAL A 74 5.23 -5.90 -9.73
CA VAL A 74 3.97 -6.37 -10.34
C VAL A 74 3.89 -5.94 -11.80
N LEU A 75 4.35 -4.73 -12.11
CA LEU A 75 4.44 -4.23 -13.49
C LEU A 75 5.39 -5.07 -14.35
N GLN A 76 6.41 -5.65 -13.72
CA GLN A 76 7.39 -6.53 -14.36
C GLN A 76 6.92 -8.00 -14.44
N ASN A 77 5.72 -8.34 -13.94
CA ASN A 77 5.16 -9.70 -13.90
C ASN A 77 6.06 -10.72 -13.16
N ASN A 78 6.77 -10.28 -12.12
CA ASN A 78 7.68 -11.12 -11.34
C ASN A 78 7.72 -10.66 -9.89
N TYR A 79 6.73 -11.05 -9.09
CA TYR A 79 6.51 -10.54 -7.74
C TYR A 79 6.11 -11.63 -6.73
N ASP A 80 6.16 -11.28 -5.47
CA ASP A 80 5.72 -12.08 -4.32
C ASP A 80 4.68 -11.33 -3.48
N GLU A 81 4.39 -11.83 -2.28
CA GLU A 81 3.42 -11.24 -1.34
C GLU A 81 3.80 -9.83 -0.88
N LYS A 82 5.06 -9.43 -1.06
CA LYS A 82 5.54 -8.09 -0.66
C LYS A 82 4.94 -6.96 -1.48
N CYS A 83 4.30 -7.28 -2.62
CA CYS A 83 3.54 -6.28 -3.36
C CYS A 83 2.43 -5.63 -2.51
N ASP A 84 1.85 -6.35 -1.54
CA ASP A 84 0.89 -5.78 -0.58
C ASP A 84 1.57 -4.77 0.36
N ILE A 85 2.83 -4.99 0.74
CA ILE A 85 3.59 -4.07 1.60
C ILE A 85 3.85 -2.75 0.89
N TRP A 86 4.19 -2.78 -0.41
CA TRP A 86 4.29 -1.58 -1.24
C TRP A 86 2.98 -0.78 -1.22
N SER A 87 1.84 -1.44 -1.47
CA SER A 87 0.53 -0.79 -1.45
C SER A 87 0.22 -0.15 -0.08
N ILE A 88 0.62 -0.80 1.02
CA ILE A 88 0.49 -0.23 2.38
C ILE A 88 1.39 1.00 2.53
N GLY A 89 2.61 1.00 2.01
CA GLY A 89 3.49 2.17 1.98
C GLY A 89 2.84 3.36 1.28
N VAL A 90 2.23 3.15 0.12
CA VAL A 90 1.48 4.20 -0.60
C VAL A 90 0.28 4.70 0.21
N ILE A 91 -0.48 3.81 0.84
CA ILE A 91 -1.60 4.20 1.72
C ILE A 91 -1.10 5.03 2.91
N MET A 92 0.01 4.61 3.53
CA MET A 92 0.63 5.35 4.63
C MET A 92 1.07 6.75 4.19
N TYR A 93 1.70 6.87 3.02
CA TYR A 93 2.09 8.15 2.45
C TYR A 93 0.88 9.10 2.33
N ILE A 94 -0.22 8.62 1.73
CA ILE A 94 -1.46 9.40 1.57
C ILE A 94 -2.06 9.79 2.93
N LEU A 95 -2.04 8.91 3.92
CA LEU A 95 -2.54 9.20 5.28
C LEU A 95 -1.72 10.28 5.98
N LEU A 96 -0.45 10.43 5.66
CA LEU A 96 0.46 11.39 6.28
C LEU A 96 0.40 12.78 5.64
N CYS A 97 0.35 12.87 4.30
CA CYS A 97 0.42 14.14 3.58
C CYS A 97 -0.82 14.48 2.73
N GLY A 98 -1.75 13.53 2.50
CA GLY A 98 -3.02 13.78 1.83
C GLY A 98 -3.02 13.61 0.30
N TYR A 99 -1.89 13.25 -0.31
CA TYR A 99 -1.76 12.98 -1.76
C TYR A 99 -0.88 11.76 -2.03
N PRO A 100 -0.97 11.13 -3.22
CA PRO A 100 -0.18 9.94 -3.53
C PRO A 100 1.30 10.30 -3.82
N PRO A 101 2.26 9.39 -3.48
CA PRO A 101 3.68 9.61 -3.77
C PRO A 101 4.00 9.64 -5.26
N PHE A 102 3.23 8.90 -6.06
CA PHE A 102 3.37 8.83 -7.52
C PHE A 102 2.10 9.35 -8.15
N ASN A 103 2.16 10.48 -8.85
CA ASN A 103 1.02 11.14 -9.46
C ASN A 103 1.31 11.49 -10.92
N GLY A 104 0.28 11.60 -11.77
CA GLY A 104 0.39 11.95 -13.18
C GLY A 104 -0.96 12.32 -13.78
N ALA A 105 -0.96 12.96 -14.94
CA ALA A 105 -2.17 13.32 -15.66
C ALA A 105 -2.81 12.11 -16.37
N THR A 106 -2.03 11.07 -16.62
CA THR A 106 -2.48 9.80 -17.24
C THR A 106 -2.00 8.60 -16.46
N GLU A 107 -2.62 7.45 -16.68
CA GLU A 107 -2.22 6.19 -16.06
C GLU A 107 -0.78 5.80 -16.45
N GLU A 108 -0.38 6.05 -17.69
CA GLU A 108 0.97 5.77 -18.19
C GLU A 108 2.02 6.61 -17.44
N GLU A 109 1.73 7.87 -17.13
CA GLU A 109 2.62 8.74 -16.34
C GLU A 109 2.77 8.24 -14.91
N ILE A 110 1.66 7.80 -14.28
CA ILE A 110 1.68 7.24 -12.93
C ILE A 110 2.54 5.97 -12.92
N ILE A 111 2.32 5.06 -13.86
CA ILE A 111 3.09 3.81 -14.00
C ILE A 111 4.58 4.10 -14.22
N ALA A 112 4.92 5.09 -15.03
CA ALA A 112 6.30 5.49 -15.25
C ALA A 112 6.96 5.94 -13.93
N ARG A 113 6.28 6.79 -13.14
CA ARG A 113 6.79 7.26 -11.84
C ARG A 113 6.89 6.16 -10.80
N VAL A 114 5.91 5.24 -10.76
CA VAL A 114 5.99 4.04 -9.89
C VAL A 114 7.20 3.20 -10.26
N THR A 115 7.47 3.02 -11.56
CA THR A 115 8.62 2.24 -12.05
C THR A 115 9.95 2.92 -11.72
N GLU A 116 10.00 4.26 -11.79
CA GLU A 116 11.16 5.06 -11.39
C GLU A 116 11.40 5.00 -9.87
N GLY A 117 10.32 4.92 -9.07
CA GLY A 117 10.36 4.81 -7.61
C GLY A 117 10.79 6.07 -6.88
N THR A 118 10.87 7.21 -7.58
CA THR A 118 11.29 8.49 -6.98
C THR A 118 10.09 9.23 -6.39
N TYR A 119 10.13 9.52 -5.09
CA TYR A 119 9.12 10.28 -4.37
C TYR A 119 9.78 11.27 -3.39
N CYS A 120 9.02 12.25 -2.90
CA CYS A 120 9.52 13.30 -2.00
C CYS A 120 8.93 13.13 -0.59
N ILE A 121 9.77 13.35 0.44
CA ILE A 121 9.38 13.38 1.86
C ILE A 121 10.02 14.59 2.60
N ASP A 122 10.59 15.52 1.85
CA ASP A 122 11.40 16.63 2.40
C ASP A 122 10.79 18.01 2.11
N ASP A 123 9.51 18.05 1.70
CA ASP A 123 8.78 19.29 1.46
C ASP A 123 8.02 19.79 2.72
N GLU A 124 7.39 20.96 2.62
CA GLU A 124 6.67 21.61 3.71
C GLU A 124 5.58 20.71 4.30
N ASP A 125 4.96 19.84 3.50
CA ASP A 125 3.88 18.91 3.94
C ASP A 125 4.41 17.82 4.89
N TRP A 126 5.74 17.63 4.97
CA TRP A 126 6.39 16.63 5.79
C TRP A 126 7.07 17.18 7.05
N GLU A 127 7.08 18.51 7.26
CA GLU A 127 7.75 19.14 8.41
C GLU A 127 7.20 18.63 9.74
N ASP A 128 5.89 18.47 9.87
CA ASP A 128 5.22 17.99 11.08
C ASP A 128 5.18 16.46 11.22
N ILE A 129 5.70 15.72 10.24
CA ILE A 129 5.74 14.26 10.27
C ILE A 129 7.00 13.78 11.00
N SER A 130 6.81 12.86 11.96
CA SER A 130 7.92 12.35 12.76
C SER A 130 8.96 11.59 11.92
N ASP A 131 10.23 11.68 12.32
CA ASP A 131 11.33 10.94 11.68
C ASP A 131 11.08 9.43 11.66
N SER A 132 10.45 8.87 12.71
CA SER A 132 10.08 7.45 12.74
C SER A 132 9.05 7.07 11.68
N ALA A 133 8.12 7.97 11.32
CA ALA A 133 7.18 7.71 10.24
C ALA A 133 7.84 7.84 8.88
N LYS A 134 8.76 8.79 8.71
CA LYS A 134 9.58 8.94 7.49
C LYS A 134 10.48 7.72 7.26
N ASP A 135 11.12 7.21 8.31
CA ASP A 135 11.96 6.00 8.27
C ASP A 135 11.15 4.74 7.91
N LEU A 136 9.93 4.61 8.44
CA LEU A 136 9.09 3.45 8.15
C LEU A 136 8.59 3.40 6.70
N ILE A 137 8.43 4.56 6.05
CA ILE A 137 7.89 4.63 4.68
C ILE A 137 8.98 4.40 3.61
N GLN A 138 10.24 4.57 3.95
CA GLN A 138 11.41 4.32 3.09
C GLN A 138 11.76 2.82 3.00
#